data_ee386f6f8cf5850564b5b80780ea41fc
#
_entry.id   ee386f6f8cf5850564b5b80780ea41fc
#
_cell.length_a   1.000
_cell.length_b   1.000
_cell.length_c   1.000
_cell.angle_alpha   90.00
_cell.angle_beta   90.00
_cell.angle_gamma   90.00
#
_symmetry.space_group_name_H-M   'P 1'
#
loop_
_entity.id
_entity.type
_entity.pdbx_description
1 polymer ?
#
loop_
_entity_poly.entity_id
_entity_poly.type
_entity_poly.pdbx_seq_one_letter_code
_entity_poly.pdbx_strand_id
1 'polypeptide(L)'
;IRDSNTIMDGITVVRELASENKHGSDVVVDGMNKLTGNNKQLQSHTASSQEMTTDISSQVENVAAMINDMVSLTAESGKHAKVSSEDLEGLAQTAKTMSELSTEVENILTTFRDEFEMVKNETGTIDNISNQTNLLALNASIEAARAGESGKGFAVVAEQIRTLSTETRNSSGQISEALSRLDEISGKMTSSIEETLRLIQLTLEKVMQTGENVEKITK
;
A
#
# COMPACT_ATOMS: atom_id res chain seq x y z
N ILE A 1 89.25 79.98 -35.17
CA ILE A 1 87.98 80.36 -34.58
C ILE A 1 86.82 79.51 -35.21
N ARG A 2 86.80 79.27 -36.53
CA ARG A 2 85.77 78.53 -37.25
C ARG A 2 85.73 77.04 -36.82
N ASP A 3 86.85 76.37 -36.67
CA ASP A 3 86.95 74.95 -36.24
C ASP A 3 86.57 74.74 -34.79
N SER A 4 86.80 75.75 -33.91
CA SER A 4 86.43 75.70 -32.51
C SER A 4 84.90 75.72 -32.31
N ASN A 5 84.17 76.50 -33.14
CA ASN A 5 82.72 76.55 -33.12
C ASN A 5 82.10 75.23 -33.62
N THR A 6 82.65 74.64 -34.68
CA THR A 6 82.18 73.33 -35.20
C THR A 6 82.41 72.23 -34.23
N ILE A 7 83.52 72.26 -33.44
CA ILE A 7 83.75 71.29 -32.35
C ILE A 7 82.74 71.47 -31.19
N MET A 8 82.46 72.74 -30.85
CA MET A 8 81.47 73.05 -29.79
C MET A 8 80.04 72.56 -30.15
N ASP A 9 79.66 72.82 -31.43
CA ASP A 9 78.34 72.29 -31.94
C ASP A 9 78.31 70.78 -31.95
N GLY A 10 79.41 70.12 -32.36
CA GLY A 10 79.52 68.65 -32.31
C GLY A 10 79.43 68.08 -30.87
N ILE A 11 80.11 68.77 -29.91
CA ILE A 11 79.99 68.37 -28.45
C ILE A 11 78.59 68.54 -27.96
N THR A 12 77.84 69.56 -28.36
CA THR A 12 76.46 69.81 -27.99
C THR A 12 75.56 68.67 -28.50
N VAL A 13 75.70 68.31 -29.79
CA VAL A 13 74.93 67.18 -30.35
C VAL A 13 75.26 65.85 -29.71
N VAL A 14 76.53 65.56 -29.38
CA VAL A 14 76.92 64.34 -28.67
C VAL A 14 76.33 64.32 -27.25
N ARG A 15 76.27 65.46 -26.58
CA ARG A 15 75.69 65.57 -25.25
C ARG A 15 74.17 65.34 -25.27
N GLU A 16 73.48 65.90 -26.26
CA GLU A 16 72.02 65.62 -26.46
C GLU A 16 71.78 64.17 -26.76
N LEU A 17 72.50 63.53 -27.67
CA LEU A 17 72.43 62.10 -27.99
C LEU A 17 72.72 61.22 -26.75
N ALA A 18 73.74 61.60 -25.96
CA ALA A 18 74.07 60.89 -24.72
C ALA A 18 72.93 60.99 -23.68
N SER A 19 72.26 62.15 -23.56
CA SER A 19 71.08 62.35 -22.68
C SER A 19 69.90 61.56 -23.18
N GLU A 20 69.62 61.57 -24.45
CA GLU A 20 68.51 60.81 -25.05
C GLU A 20 68.74 59.29 -24.91
N ASN A 21 69.96 58.81 -25.12
CA ASN A 21 70.37 57.44 -24.97
C ASN A 21 70.22 56.97 -23.49
N LYS A 22 70.62 57.89 -22.54
CA LYS A 22 70.38 57.61 -21.10
C LYS A 22 68.88 57.48 -20.77
N HIS A 23 68.07 58.44 -21.30
CA HIS A 23 66.62 58.37 -21.09
C HIS A 23 65.99 57.07 -21.67
N GLY A 24 66.43 56.73 -22.92
CA GLY A 24 66.04 55.47 -23.55
C GLY A 24 66.39 54.22 -22.69
N SER A 25 67.62 54.22 -22.12
CA SER A 25 68.06 53.13 -21.23
C SER A 25 67.23 53.04 -19.93
N ASP A 26 66.88 54.22 -19.34
CA ASP A 26 66.06 54.24 -18.13
C ASP A 26 64.66 53.70 -18.40
N VAL A 27 64.04 54.01 -19.54
CA VAL A 27 62.76 53.47 -20.02
C VAL A 27 62.81 51.92 -20.20
N VAL A 28 63.94 51.46 -20.83
CA VAL A 28 64.13 50.00 -21.01
C VAL A 28 64.27 49.29 -19.66
N VAL A 29 64.99 49.85 -18.69
CA VAL A 29 65.18 49.30 -17.35
C VAL A 29 63.81 49.24 -16.61
N ASP A 30 62.99 50.27 -16.64
CA ASP A 30 61.66 50.32 -16.09
C ASP A 30 60.75 49.25 -16.76
N GLY A 31 60.76 49.13 -18.05
CA GLY A 31 60.09 48.12 -18.84
C GLY A 31 60.51 46.70 -18.42
N MET A 32 61.80 46.44 -18.23
CA MET A 32 62.32 45.15 -17.77
C MET A 32 61.91 44.82 -16.34
N ASN A 33 61.83 45.79 -15.43
CA ASN A 33 61.34 45.60 -14.06
C ASN A 33 59.86 45.25 -14.04
N LYS A 34 59.03 45.92 -14.84
CA LYS A 34 57.62 45.59 -15.05
C LYS A 34 57.43 44.18 -15.59
N LEU A 35 58.20 43.83 -16.62
CA LEU A 35 58.20 42.48 -17.22
C LEU A 35 58.56 41.41 -16.18
N THR A 36 59.59 41.68 -15.37
CA THR A 36 59.97 40.76 -14.27
C THR A 36 58.85 40.60 -13.23
N GLY A 37 58.16 41.69 -12.86
CA GLY A 37 56.99 41.64 -12.00
C GLY A 37 55.84 40.83 -12.59
N ASN A 38 55.50 41.05 -13.83
CA ASN A 38 54.47 40.31 -14.55
C ASN A 38 54.80 38.82 -14.66
N ASN A 39 56.09 38.49 -14.93
CA ASN A 39 56.51 37.08 -14.96
C ASN A 39 56.34 36.36 -13.60
N LYS A 40 56.63 37.03 -12.50
CA LYS A 40 56.37 36.47 -11.16
C LYS A 40 54.90 36.25 -10.90
N GLN A 41 54.02 37.20 -11.30
CA GLN A 41 52.55 37.00 -11.21
C GLN A 41 52.09 35.84 -12.08
N LEU A 42 52.62 35.73 -13.31
CA LEU A 42 52.27 34.64 -14.22
C LEU A 42 52.66 33.27 -13.64
N GLN A 43 53.85 33.16 -13.01
CA GLN A 43 54.28 31.95 -12.30
C GLN A 43 53.34 31.59 -11.16
N SER A 44 52.91 32.59 -10.36
CA SER A 44 51.95 32.37 -9.27
C SER A 44 50.60 31.89 -9.81
N HIS A 45 50.06 32.52 -10.84
CA HIS A 45 48.79 32.11 -11.46
C HIS A 45 48.87 30.71 -12.08
N THR A 46 50.05 30.38 -12.70
CA THR A 46 50.27 29.04 -13.25
C THR A 46 50.25 27.97 -12.15
N ALA A 47 50.92 28.24 -11.01
CA ALA A 47 50.90 27.32 -9.87
C ALA A 47 49.49 27.11 -9.30
N SER A 48 48.74 28.20 -9.09
CA SER A 48 47.34 28.11 -8.64
C SER A 48 46.44 27.38 -9.64
N SER A 49 46.63 27.57 -10.94
CA SER A 49 45.89 26.85 -11.98
C SER A 49 46.23 25.35 -11.97
N GLN A 50 47.48 24.99 -11.72
CA GLN A 50 47.92 23.60 -11.60
C GLN A 50 47.24 22.91 -10.37
N GLU A 51 47.22 23.58 -9.22
CA GLU A 51 46.55 23.13 -8.03
C GLU A 51 45.05 22.92 -8.27
N MET A 52 44.39 23.93 -8.87
CA MET A 52 42.97 23.84 -9.22
C MET A 52 42.67 22.69 -10.19
N THR A 53 43.57 22.43 -11.15
CA THR A 53 43.42 21.30 -12.09
C THR A 53 43.50 19.96 -11.35
N THR A 54 44.36 19.84 -10.36
CA THR A 54 44.50 18.64 -9.52
C THR A 54 43.23 18.43 -8.70
N ASP A 55 42.69 19.48 -8.08
CA ASP A 55 41.43 19.41 -7.33
C ASP A 55 40.26 19.02 -8.21
N ILE A 56 40.15 19.60 -9.42
CA ILE A 56 39.10 19.21 -10.38
C ILE A 56 39.24 17.74 -10.77
N SER A 57 40.45 17.24 -11.03
CA SER A 57 40.69 15.82 -11.32
C SER A 57 40.16 14.91 -10.18
N SER A 58 40.48 15.25 -8.92
CA SER A 58 40.01 14.51 -7.76
C SER A 58 38.48 14.55 -7.65
N GLN A 59 37.86 15.71 -7.90
CA GLN A 59 36.40 15.83 -7.90
C GLN A 59 35.76 14.98 -9.01
N VAL A 60 36.36 14.94 -10.20
CA VAL A 60 35.86 14.08 -11.31
C VAL A 60 35.92 12.60 -10.94
N GLU A 61 37.00 12.16 -10.29
CA GLU A 61 37.11 10.76 -9.79
C GLU A 61 36.01 10.44 -8.76
N ASN A 62 35.75 11.35 -7.82
CA ASN A 62 34.68 11.19 -6.83
C ASN A 62 33.29 11.14 -7.49
N VAL A 63 33.03 11.98 -8.48
CA VAL A 63 31.78 11.95 -9.25
C VAL A 63 31.63 10.63 -10.01
N ALA A 64 32.71 10.13 -10.61
CA ALA A 64 32.71 8.84 -11.28
C ALA A 64 32.38 7.67 -10.33
N ALA A 65 32.93 7.68 -9.11
CA ALA A 65 32.59 6.71 -8.07
C ALA A 65 31.09 6.79 -7.68
N MET A 66 30.58 8.01 -7.43
CA MET A 66 29.16 8.22 -7.12
C MET A 66 28.22 7.74 -8.25
N ILE A 67 28.62 7.95 -9.52
CA ILE A 67 27.83 7.44 -10.68
C ILE A 67 27.78 5.91 -10.66
N ASN A 68 28.88 5.22 -10.37
CA ASN A 68 28.92 3.77 -10.27
C ASN A 68 28.02 3.26 -9.14
N ASP A 69 28.02 3.92 -7.96
CA ASP A 69 27.14 3.59 -6.86
C ASP A 69 25.66 3.80 -7.23
N MET A 70 25.35 4.91 -7.93
CA MET A 70 24.00 5.17 -8.43
C MET A 70 23.52 4.09 -9.42
N VAL A 71 24.37 3.63 -10.34
CA VAL A 71 24.04 2.54 -11.28
C VAL A 71 23.73 1.26 -10.52
N SER A 72 24.52 0.91 -9.51
CA SER A 72 24.30 -0.26 -8.67
C SER A 72 22.97 -0.17 -7.90
N LEU A 73 22.71 0.99 -7.28
CA LEU A 73 21.46 1.22 -6.53
C LEU A 73 20.23 1.21 -7.44
N THR A 74 20.35 1.73 -8.66
CA THR A 74 19.26 1.69 -9.65
C THR A 74 18.96 0.25 -10.06
N ALA A 75 19.99 -0.58 -10.29
CA ALA A 75 19.81 -1.98 -10.62
C ALA A 75 19.15 -2.77 -9.48
N GLU A 76 19.54 -2.49 -8.23
CA GLU A 76 18.92 -3.08 -7.04
C GLU A 76 17.45 -2.64 -6.89
N SER A 77 17.16 -1.35 -7.07
CA SER A 77 15.80 -0.82 -7.06
C SER A 77 14.91 -1.48 -8.12
N GLY A 78 15.43 -1.69 -9.33
CA GLY A 78 14.73 -2.41 -10.40
C GLY A 78 14.42 -3.86 -10.02
N LYS A 79 15.34 -4.54 -9.35
CA LYS A 79 15.11 -5.91 -8.83
C LYS A 79 14.02 -5.93 -7.76
N HIS A 80 14.04 -4.98 -6.81
CA HIS A 80 13.01 -4.86 -5.78
C HIS A 80 11.63 -4.55 -6.38
N ALA A 81 11.58 -3.67 -7.37
CA ALA A 81 10.34 -3.37 -8.08
C ALA A 81 9.75 -4.62 -8.77
N LYS A 82 10.60 -5.45 -9.39
CA LYS A 82 10.16 -6.71 -10.00
C LYS A 82 9.57 -7.68 -8.97
N VAL A 83 10.25 -7.90 -7.84
CA VAL A 83 9.74 -8.77 -6.76
C VAL A 83 8.42 -8.23 -6.22
N SER A 84 8.32 -6.90 -5.98
CA SER A 84 7.08 -6.27 -5.54
C SER A 84 5.93 -6.47 -6.54
N SER A 85 6.21 -6.44 -7.85
CA SER A 85 5.21 -6.72 -8.88
C SER A 85 4.72 -8.16 -8.82
N GLU A 86 5.61 -9.14 -8.64
CA GLU A 86 5.26 -10.57 -8.48
C GLU A 86 4.42 -10.79 -7.22
N ASP A 87 4.76 -10.15 -6.10
CA ASP A 87 3.98 -10.21 -4.85
C ASP A 87 2.58 -9.61 -5.00
N LEU A 88 2.46 -8.48 -5.72
CA LEU A 88 1.17 -7.85 -6.01
C LEU A 88 0.28 -8.74 -6.89
N GLU A 89 0.84 -9.44 -7.87
CA GLU A 89 0.11 -10.42 -8.68
C GLU A 89 -0.41 -11.58 -7.82
N GLY A 90 0.42 -12.09 -6.90
CA GLY A 90 0.03 -13.10 -5.91
C GLY A 90 -1.11 -12.63 -5.00
N LEU A 91 -1.05 -11.36 -4.54
CA LEU A 91 -2.11 -10.75 -3.73
C LEU A 91 -3.42 -10.61 -4.52
N ALA A 92 -3.36 -10.18 -5.79
CA ALA A 92 -4.52 -10.10 -6.65
C ALA A 92 -5.19 -11.47 -6.84
N GLN A 93 -4.40 -12.52 -7.06
CA GLN A 93 -4.91 -13.87 -7.19
C GLN A 93 -5.54 -14.36 -5.88
N THR A 94 -4.93 -14.08 -4.74
CA THR A 94 -5.48 -14.41 -3.42
C THR A 94 -6.81 -13.71 -3.17
N ALA A 95 -6.89 -12.41 -3.46
CA ALA A 95 -8.13 -11.64 -3.33
C ALA A 95 -9.25 -12.18 -4.23
N LYS A 96 -8.92 -12.62 -5.45
CA LYS A 96 -9.87 -13.27 -6.36
C LYS A 96 -10.41 -14.57 -5.75
N THR A 97 -9.54 -15.43 -5.24
CA THR A 97 -9.94 -16.68 -4.59
C THR A 97 -10.82 -16.41 -3.35
N MET A 98 -10.50 -15.39 -2.56
CA MET A 98 -11.35 -14.99 -1.42
C MET A 98 -12.73 -14.51 -1.88
N SER A 99 -12.83 -13.80 -3.02
CA SER A 99 -14.11 -13.39 -3.60
C SER A 99 -14.96 -14.59 -4.02
N GLU A 100 -14.35 -15.57 -4.67
CA GLU A 100 -15.01 -16.81 -5.09
C GLU A 100 -15.54 -17.59 -3.87
N LEU A 101 -14.71 -17.78 -2.85
CA LEU A 101 -15.10 -18.44 -1.60
C LEU A 101 -16.22 -17.68 -0.85
N SER A 102 -16.16 -16.35 -0.82
CA SER A 102 -17.19 -15.53 -0.18
C SER A 102 -18.54 -15.68 -0.90
N THR A 103 -18.53 -15.73 -2.22
CA THR A 103 -19.73 -15.98 -3.02
C THR A 103 -20.28 -17.40 -2.78
N GLU A 104 -19.42 -18.39 -2.64
CA GLU A 104 -19.84 -19.76 -2.29
C GLU A 104 -20.51 -19.82 -0.92
N VAL A 105 -19.95 -19.13 0.09
CA VAL A 105 -20.54 -19.03 1.44
C VAL A 105 -21.91 -18.33 1.38
N GLU A 106 -22.05 -17.27 0.58
CA GLU A 106 -23.35 -16.58 0.38
C GLU A 106 -24.41 -17.54 -0.20
N ASN A 107 -24.06 -18.36 -1.18
CA ASN A 107 -24.95 -19.38 -1.74
C ASN A 107 -25.34 -20.45 -0.69
N ILE A 108 -24.37 -20.89 0.12
CA ILE A 108 -24.63 -21.84 1.22
C ILE A 108 -25.60 -21.22 2.24
N LEU A 109 -25.41 -19.96 2.61
CA LEU A 109 -26.30 -19.26 3.55
C LEU A 109 -27.72 -19.10 2.99
N THR A 110 -27.86 -18.88 1.69
CA THR A 110 -29.17 -18.83 1.03
C THR A 110 -29.88 -20.16 1.11
N THR A 111 -29.19 -21.24 0.76
CA THR A 111 -29.74 -22.60 0.87
C THR A 111 -30.10 -22.94 2.32
N PHE A 112 -29.25 -22.55 3.25
CA PHE A 112 -29.48 -22.76 4.69
C PHE A 112 -30.76 -22.06 5.20
N ARG A 113 -31.04 -20.85 4.73
CA ARG A 113 -32.27 -20.12 5.04
C ARG A 113 -33.50 -20.81 4.48
N ASP A 114 -33.43 -21.31 3.27
CA ASP A 114 -34.55 -22.03 2.65
C ASP A 114 -34.87 -23.31 3.44
N GLU A 115 -33.86 -24.06 3.85
CA GLU A 115 -34.02 -25.24 4.70
C GLU A 115 -34.62 -24.88 6.07
N PHE A 116 -34.22 -23.74 6.65
CA PHE A 116 -34.81 -23.26 7.92
C PHE A 116 -36.28 -22.91 7.80
N GLU A 117 -36.70 -22.26 6.75
CA GLU A 117 -38.12 -21.96 6.53
C GLU A 117 -38.94 -23.26 6.38
N MET A 118 -38.40 -24.29 5.75
CA MET A 118 -39.07 -25.60 5.71
C MET A 118 -39.22 -26.20 7.10
N VAL A 119 -38.14 -26.26 7.90
CA VAL A 119 -38.20 -26.81 9.27
C VAL A 119 -39.14 -26.00 10.16
N LYS A 120 -39.19 -24.69 10.01
CA LYS A 120 -40.14 -23.82 10.73
C LYS A 120 -41.60 -24.13 10.39
N ASN A 121 -41.89 -24.34 9.10
CA ASN A 121 -43.22 -24.72 8.67
C ASN A 121 -43.65 -26.10 9.21
N GLU A 122 -42.73 -27.09 9.18
CA GLU A 122 -42.99 -28.43 9.78
C GLU A 122 -43.19 -28.33 11.29
N THR A 123 -42.41 -27.50 11.99
CA THR A 123 -42.57 -27.27 13.44
C THR A 123 -43.96 -26.67 13.75
N GLY A 124 -44.43 -25.72 12.92
CA GLY A 124 -45.76 -25.14 12.99
C GLY A 124 -46.84 -26.18 12.77
N THR A 125 -46.63 -27.12 11.84
CA THR A 125 -47.53 -28.26 11.60
C THR A 125 -47.62 -29.19 12.82
N ILE A 126 -46.48 -29.49 13.45
CA ILE A 126 -46.42 -30.29 14.69
C ILE A 126 -47.18 -29.60 15.82
N ASP A 127 -47.03 -28.28 16.00
CA ASP A 127 -47.79 -27.50 17.01
C ASP A 127 -49.31 -27.62 16.76
N ASN A 128 -49.75 -27.50 15.52
CA ASN A 128 -51.17 -27.65 15.16
C ASN A 128 -51.70 -29.07 15.43
N ILE A 129 -50.94 -30.11 15.06
CA ILE A 129 -51.30 -31.50 15.34
C ILE A 129 -51.40 -31.75 16.85
N SER A 130 -50.45 -31.23 17.62
CA SER A 130 -50.41 -31.34 19.08
C SER A 130 -51.62 -30.66 19.71
N ASN A 131 -52.03 -29.49 19.21
CA ASN A 131 -53.25 -28.80 19.67
C ASN A 131 -54.52 -29.63 19.38
N GLN A 132 -54.63 -30.18 18.15
CA GLN A 132 -55.78 -31.05 17.78
C GLN A 132 -55.82 -32.32 18.63
N THR A 133 -54.63 -32.94 18.84
CA THR A 133 -54.51 -34.14 19.65
C THR A 133 -54.90 -33.87 21.12
N ASN A 134 -54.48 -32.72 21.67
CA ASN A 134 -54.85 -32.27 23.00
C ASN A 134 -56.38 -32.10 23.14
N LEU A 135 -57.06 -31.53 22.16
CA LEU A 135 -58.49 -31.35 22.09
C LEU A 135 -59.22 -32.71 21.99
N LEU A 136 -58.71 -33.63 21.14
CA LEU A 136 -59.25 -34.99 21.03
C LEU A 136 -59.14 -35.78 22.38
N ALA A 137 -57.97 -35.65 23.00
CA ALA A 137 -57.77 -36.30 24.36
C ALA A 137 -58.65 -35.69 25.39
N LEU A 138 -58.89 -34.37 25.38
CA LEU A 138 -59.83 -33.71 26.28
C LEU A 138 -61.26 -34.26 26.08
N ASN A 139 -61.73 -34.35 24.83
CA ASN A 139 -63.05 -34.90 24.51
C ASN A 139 -63.19 -36.37 24.96
N ALA A 140 -62.12 -37.17 24.73
CA ALA A 140 -62.08 -38.58 25.20
C ALA A 140 -62.11 -38.67 26.71
N SER A 141 -61.45 -37.81 27.48
CA SER A 141 -61.47 -37.74 28.94
C SER A 141 -62.89 -37.42 29.44
N ILE A 142 -63.58 -36.49 28.78
CA ILE A 142 -64.97 -36.14 29.13
C ILE A 142 -65.93 -37.33 28.95
N GLU A 143 -65.82 -38.00 27.79
CA GLU A 143 -66.70 -39.15 27.51
C GLU A 143 -66.35 -40.36 28.39
N ALA A 144 -65.12 -40.60 28.75
CA ALA A 144 -64.68 -41.60 29.71
C ALA A 144 -65.24 -41.32 31.10
N ALA A 145 -65.28 -40.07 31.56
CA ALA A 145 -65.89 -39.66 32.81
C ALA A 145 -67.41 -39.90 32.80
N ARG A 146 -68.05 -39.70 31.64
CA ARG A 146 -69.51 -39.94 31.46
C ARG A 146 -69.91 -41.42 31.51
N ALA A 147 -68.98 -42.33 31.12
CA ALA A 147 -69.17 -43.78 31.20
C ALA A 147 -68.97 -44.36 32.62
N GLY A 148 -68.63 -43.55 33.64
CA GLY A 148 -68.50 -43.94 35.05
C GLY A 148 -67.44 -45.05 35.28
N GLU A 149 -67.69 -46.05 36.03
CA GLU A 149 -66.76 -47.14 36.36
C GLU A 149 -66.19 -47.85 35.10
N SER A 150 -66.99 -48.04 34.07
CA SER A 150 -66.58 -48.69 32.82
C SER A 150 -65.58 -47.83 31.99
N GLY A 151 -65.52 -46.55 32.25
CA GLY A 151 -64.67 -45.63 31.53
C GLY A 151 -63.31 -45.34 32.17
N LYS A 152 -63.03 -45.86 33.41
CA LYS A 152 -61.77 -45.50 34.14
C LYS A 152 -60.51 -45.79 33.39
N GLY A 153 -60.33 -46.87 32.67
CA GLY A 153 -59.17 -47.21 31.87
C GLY A 153 -58.98 -46.24 30.70
N PHE A 154 -60.08 -45.86 30.06
CA PHE A 154 -60.03 -44.87 28.97
C PHE A 154 -59.69 -43.47 29.46
N ALA A 155 -60.16 -43.06 30.64
CA ALA A 155 -59.80 -41.77 31.23
C ALA A 155 -58.29 -41.64 31.48
N VAL A 156 -57.58 -42.68 31.93
CA VAL A 156 -56.14 -42.70 32.17
C VAL A 156 -55.39 -42.54 30.83
N VAL A 157 -55.79 -43.24 29.75
CA VAL A 157 -55.16 -43.16 28.44
C VAL A 157 -55.39 -41.76 27.86
N ALA A 158 -56.58 -41.20 27.96
CA ALA A 158 -56.87 -39.85 27.47
C ALA A 158 -56.03 -38.80 28.18
N GLU A 159 -55.83 -38.89 29.50
CA GLU A 159 -54.99 -37.97 30.28
C GLU A 159 -53.52 -38.12 29.90
N GLN A 160 -53.01 -39.35 29.64
CA GLN A 160 -51.67 -39.57 29.14
C GLN A 160 -51.45 -38.91 27.71
N ILE A 161 -52.43 -39.07 26.81
CA ILE A 161 -52.38 -38.44 25.49
C ILE A 161 -52.37 -36.91 25.63
N ARG A 162 -53.14 -36.33 26.52
CA ARG A 162 -53.24 -34.94 26.85
C ARG A 162 -51.88 -34.39 27.31
N THR A 163 -51.22 -35.09 28.23
CA THR A 163 -49.91 -34.77 28.75
C THR A 163 -48.85 -34.78 27.61
N LEU A 164 -48.83 -35.87 26.82
CA LEU A 164 -47.89 -36.02 25.70
C LEU A 164 -48.09 -34.93 24.64
N SER A 165 -49.34 -34.56 24.34
CA SER A 165 -49.64 -33.46 23.41
C SER A 165 -49.11 -32.11 23.92
N THR A 166 -49.25 -31.87 25.25
CA THR A 166 -48.71 -30.66 25.88
C THR A 166 -47.18 -30.61 25.84
N GLU A 167 -46.50 -31.73 26.12
CA GLU A 167 -45.05 -31.85 26.06
C GLU A 167 -44.53 -31.66 24.62
N THR A 168 -45.21 -32.27 23.63
CA THR A 168 -44.90 -32.12 22.21
C THR A 168 -45.00 -30.66 21.77
N ARG A 169 -46.05 -29.97 22.19
CA ARG A 169 -46.26 -28.55 21.93
C ARG A 169 -45.14 -27.69 22.53
N ASN A 170 -44.77 -27.95 23.78
CA ASN A 170 -43.68 -27.23 24.44
C ASN A 170 -42.33 -27.43 23.69
N SER A 171 -42.07 -28.67 23.26
CA SER A 171 -40.88 -28.98 22.46
C SER A 171 -40.87 -28.26 21.12
N SER A 172 -42.01 -28.22 20.41
CA SER A 172 -42.17 -27.45 19.16
C SER A 172 -41.93 -25.96 19.39
N GLY A 173 -42.40 -25.40 20.50
CA GLY A 173 -42.14 -24.01 20.87
C GLY A 173 -40.64 -23.74 21.06
N GLN A 174 -39.94 -24.63 21.76
CA GLN A 174 -38.48 -24.51 21.93
C GLN A 174 -37.71 -24.60 20.60
N ILE A 175 -38.15 -25.47 19.69
CA ILE A 175 -37.56 -25.57 18.33
C ILE A 175 -37.79 -24.26 17.56
N SER A 176 -39.00 -23.70 17.58
CA SER A 176 -39.34 -22.42 16.95
C SER A 176 -38.46 -21.27 17.44
N GLU A 177 -38.21 -21.19 18.76
CA GLU A 177 -37.30 -20.19 19.32
C GLU A 177 -35.87 -20.40 18.88
N ALA A 178 -35.38 -21.67 18.82
CA ALA A 178 -34.03 -21.97 18.31
C ALA A 178 -33.87 -21.57 16.85
N LEU A 179 -34.87 -21.89 16.01
CA LEU A 179 -34.90 -21.50 14.59
C LEU A 179 -34.88 -19.97 14.40
N SER A 180 -35.62 -19.22 15.24
CA SER A 180 -35.60 -17.75 15.19
C SER A 180 -34.24 -17.18 15.52
N ARG A 181 -33.54 -17.76 16.51
CA ARG A 181 -32.14 -17.35 16.81
C ARG A 181 -31.17 -17.67 15.67
N LEU A 182 -31.37 -18.83 15.03
CA LEU A 182 -30.53 -19.23 13.88
C LEU A 182 -30.76 -18.35 12.65
N ASP A 183 -31.98 -17.89 12.40
CA ASP A 183 -32.28 -16.92 11.34
C ASP A 183 -31.60 -15.57 11.59
N GLU A 184 -31.62 -15.08 12.84
CA GLU A 184 -30.88 -13.86 13.22
C GLU A 184 -29.37 -14.00 12.98
N ILE A 185 -28.80 -15.17 13.38
CA ILE A 185 -27.36 -15.44 13.16
C ILE A 185 -27.04 -15.52 11.68
N SER A 186 -27.88 -16.18 10.87
CA SER A 186 -27.73 -16.26 9.42
C SER A 186 -27.75 -14.87 8.77
N GLY A 187 -28.65 -13.98 9.22
CA GLY A 187 -28.68 -12.59 8.76
C GLY A 187 -27.38 -11.82 9.07
N LYS A 188 -26.83 -12.01 10.28
CA LYS A 188 -25.52 -11.42 10.64
C LYS A 188 -24.38 -11.98 9.80
N MET A 189 -24.39 -13.28 9.50
CA MET A 189 -23.39 -13.90 8.62
C MET A 189 -23.45 -13.33 7.20
N THR A 190 -24.65 -13.16 6.63
CA THR A 190 -24.83 -12.55 5.31
C THR A 190 -24.23 -11.14 5.28
N SER A 191 -24.55 -10.29 6.26
CA SER A 191 -23.97 -8.95 6.33
C SER A 191 -22.44 -8.95 6.46
N SER A 192 -21.88 -9.93 7.20
CA SER A 192 -20.43 -10.07 7.33
C SER A 192 -19.76 -10.48 6.01
N ILE A 193 -20.41 -11.33 5.22
CA ILE A 193 -19.91 -11.74 3.89
C ILE A 193 -19.98 -10.58 2.92
N GLU A 194 -21.06 -9.79 2.89
CA GLU A 194 -21.18 -8.58 2.07
C GLU A 194 -20.05 -7.59 2.36
N GLU A 195 -19.75 -7.35 3.64
CA GLU A 195 -18.65 -6.48 4.04
C GLU A 195 -17.28 -7.08 3.66
N THR A 196 -17.12 -8.40 3.75
CA THR A 196 -15.90 -9.09 3.28
C THR A 196 -15.70 -8.90 1.78
N LEU A 197 -16.74 -9.06 0.97
CA LEU A 197 -16.69 -8.83 -0.49
C LEU A 197 -16.31 -7.38 -0.80
N ARG A 198 -16.87 -6.42 -0.08
CA ARG A 198 -16.51 -5.00 -0.21
C ARG A 198 -15.04 -4.74 0.09
N LEU A 199 -14.50 -5.34 1.16
CA LEU A 199 -13.09 -5.21 1.52
C LEU A 199 -12.16 -5.86 0.50
N ILE A 200 -12.56 -6.99 -0.08
CA ILE A 200 -11.82 -7.65 -1.16
C ILE A 200 -11.74 -6.74 -2.38
N GLN A 201 -12.84 -6.10 -2.79
CA GLN A 201 -12.85 -5.15 -3.90
C GLN A 201 -11.91 -3.97 -3.65
N LEU A 202 -11.95 -3.39 -2.46
CA LEU A 202 -11.04 -2.31 -2.07
C LEU A 202 -9.57 -2.76 -2.10
N THR A 203 -9.30 -3.99 -1.68
CA THR A 203 -7.95 -4.57 -1.72
C THR A 203 -7.46 -4.69 -3.16
N LEU A 204 -8.27 -5.20 -4.08
CA LEU A 204 -7.94 -5.29 -5.51
C LEU A 204 -7.63 -3.91 -6.11
N GLU A 205 -8.42 -2.90 -5.79
CA GLU A 205 -8.17 -1.52 -6.25
C GLU A 205 -6.81 -1.02 -5.75
N LYS A 206 -6.48 -1.27 -4.46
CA LYS A 206 -5.19 -0.87 -3.88
C LYS A 206 -4.02 -1.63 -4.48
N VAL A 207 -4.17 -2.92 -4.76
CA VAL A 207 -3.17 -3.73 -5.45
C VAL A 207 -2.87 -3.16 -6.84
N MET A 208 -3.91 -2.82 -7.62
CA MET A 208 -3.75 -2.20 -8.94
C MET A 208 -3.02 -0.85 -8.85
N GLN A 209 -3.44 0.03 -7.94
CA GLN A 209 -2.82 1.34 -7.75
C GLN A 209 -1.35 1.21 -7.34
N THR A 210 -1.02 0.25 -6.46
CA THR A 210 0.36 0.00 -6.03
C THR A 210 1.18 -0.55 -7.19
N GLY A 211 0.62 -1.45 -8.02
CA GLY A 211 1.26 -1.97 -9.23
C GLY A 211 1.65 -0.86 -10.21
N GLU A 212 0.76 0.10 -10.46
CA GLU A 212 1.07 1.27 -11.30
C GLU A 212 2.22 2.12 -10.73
N ASN A 213 2.31 2.26 -9.40
CA ASN A 213 3.38 2.98 -8.76
C ASN A 213 4.72 2.24 -8.85
N VAL A 214 4.70 0.91 -8.70
CA VAL A 214 5.89 0.06 -8.87
C VAL A 214 6.41 0.12 -10.32
N GLU A 215 5.53 0.10 -11.30
CA GLU A 215 5.91 0.24 -12.72
C GLU A 215 6.61 1.56 -13.02
N LYS A 216 6.21 2.66 -12.36
CA LYS A 216 6.88 3.98 -12.51
C LYS A 216 8.30 4.01 -11.96
N ILE A 217 8.67 3.11 -11.06
CA ILE A 217 10.04 3.01 -10.52
C ILE A 217 10.97 2.36 -11.54
N THR A 218 10.44 1.58 -12.49
CA THR A 218 11.22 0.83 -13.48
C THR A 218 11.32 1.52 -14.83
N LYS A 219 10.61 2.64 -15.03
CA LYS A 219 10.70 3.51 -16.21
C LYS A 219 11.64 4.68 -15.96
#